data_3b1b54dabd42ca182c024aa128253428
#
_entry.id   3b1b54dabd42ca182c024aa128253428
#
_cell.length_a   1.000
_cell.length_b   1.000
_cell.length_c   1.000
_cell.angle_alpha   90.00
_cell.angle_beta   90.00
_cell.angle_gamma   90.00
#
_symmetry.space_group_name_H-M   'P 1'
#
loop_
_entity.id
_entity.type
_entity.pdbx_description
1 polymer ?
#
loop_
_entity_poly.entity_id
_entity_poly.type
_entity_poly.pdbx_seq_one_letter_code
_entity_poly.pdbx_strand_id
1 'polypeptide(L)'
;IFDVTERCGGSPCYLCARMRRGCLYSKALELGCNKIALGHHFNDVIETLLMSMMYSSEIKTMLPKLHSTNFEGMELIRPLYKVKEQDIISWSRYNGLEFLQCACKMTEKNSDLENTSKRKETKQLIADILKFNPEADDNIFRSLHNVNLATMPGYRDSDSGKLYTFNEIYNKEKQ
;
A
#
# COMPACT_ATOMS: atom_id res chain seq x y z
N ILE A 1 -0.14 -24.24 -2.62
CA ILE A 1 -0.08 -23.09 -1.70
C ILE A 1 -0.62 -23.51 -0.34
N PHE A 2 -1.77 -24.21 -0.28
CA PHE A 2 -2.39 -24.62 0.99
C PHE A 2 -1.49 -25.51 1.85
N ASP A 3 -0.84 -26.51 1.26
CA ASP A 3 0.08 -27.41 1.96
C ASP A 3 1.32 -26.70 2.54
N VAL A 4 1.73 -25.58 1.93
CA VAL A 4 2.88 -24.80 2.37
C VAL A 4 2.51 -23.87 3.54
N THR A 5 1.27 -23.34 3.55
CA THR A 5 0.81 -22.46 4.65
C THR A 5 0.58 -23.21 5.96
N GLU A 6 0.13 -24.45 5.91
CA GLU A 6 -0.02 -25.29 7.10
C GLU A 6 1.34 -25.61 7.76
N ARG A 7 2.40 -25.69 6.95
CA ARG A 7 3.76 -26.01 7.44
C ARG A 7 4.55 -24.79 7.94
N CYS A 8 4.23 -23.58 7.48
CA CYS A 8 5.05 -22.39 7.73
C CYS A 8 4.49 -21.43 8.79
N GLY A 9 3.31 -21.68 9.36
CA GLY A 9 2.74 -20.90 10.48
C GLY A 9 2.48 -19.42 10.21
N GLY A 10 2.39 -18.99 8.93
CA GLY A 10 2.18 -17.60 8.54
C GLY A 10 0.79 -17.34 7.94
N SER A 11 0.43 -16.06 7.74
CA SER A 11 -0.81 -15.69 7.05
C SER A 11 -0.82 -16.25 5.62
N PRO A 12 -1.80 -17.10 5.25
CA PRO A 12 -1.90 -17.67 3.90
C PRO A 12 -1.97 -16.61 2.80
N CYS A 13 -2.63 -15.49 3.08
CA CYS A 13 -2.76 -14.37 2.15
C CYS A 13 -1.42 -13.69 1.88
N TYR A 14 -0.59 -13.53 2.90
CA TYR A 14 0.76 -12.96 2.76
C TYR A 14 1.64 -13.85 1.88
N LEU A 15 1.66 -15.16 2.14
CA LEU A 15 2.46 -16.10 1.35
C LEU A 15 1.97 -16.17 -0.10
N CYS A 16 0.67 -16.23 -0.31
CA CYS A 16 0.06 -16.20 -1.65
C CYS A 16 0.45 -14.94 -2.43
N ALA A 17 0.36 -13.76 -1.79
CA ALA A 17 0.74 -12.50 -2.41
C ALA A 17 2.24 -12.46 -2.76
N ARG A 18 3.10 -12.98 -1.88
CA ARG A 18 4.55 -13.06 -2.11
C ARG A 18 4.90 -13.99 -3.27
N MET A 19 4.33 -15.20 -3.31
CA MET A 19 4.55 -16.16 -4.38
C MET A 19 4.05 -15.65 -5.73
N ARG A 20 2.82 -15.11 -5.75
CA ARG A 20 2.23 -14.52 -6.98
C ARG A 20 3.09 -13.37 -7.52
N ARG A 21 3.61 -12.52 -6.63
CA ARG A 21 4.51 -11.44 -7.03
C ARG A 21 5.80 -12.00 -7.63
N GLY A 22 6.45 -12.98 -7.01
CA GLY A 22 7.64 -13.64 -7.54
C GLY A 22 7.43 -14.20 -8.93
N CYS A 23 6.32 -14.95 -9.14
CA CYS A 23 5.98 -15.49 -10.46
C CYS A 23 5.77 -14.39 -11.51
N LEU A 24 5.11 -13.29 -11.15
CA LEU A 24 4.89 -12.16 -12.07
C LEU A 24 6.21 -11.50 -12.48
N TYR A 25 7.14 -11.29 -11.54
CA TYR A 25 8.47 -10.74 -11.85
C TYR A 25 9.28 -11.68 -12.74
N SER A 26 9.34 -12.97 -12.42
CA SER A 26 10.03 -13.97 -13.25
C SER A 26 9.47 -13.99 -14.67
N LYS A 27 8.13 -13.99 -14.80
CA LYS A 27 7.49 -14.00 -16.11
C LYS A 27 7.72 -12.72 -16.90
N ALA A 28 7.72 -11.57 -16.24
CA ALA A 28 8.02 -10.29 -16.87
C ALA A 28 9.46 -10.28 -17.43
N LEU A 29 10.43 -10.77 -16.67
CA LEU A 29 11.82 -10.91 -17.15
C LEU A 29 11.95 -11.85 -18.35
N GLU A 30 11.29 -13.02 -18.34
CA GLU A 30 11.27 -13.93 -19.48
C GLU A 30 10.73 -13.26 -20.75
N LEU A 31 9.77 -12.34 -20.60
CA LEU A 31 9.18 -11.58 -21.70
C LEU A 31 9.98 -10.32 -22.08
N GLY A 32 11.15 -10.10 -21.49
CA GLY A 32 11.98 -8.92 -21.73
C GLY A 32 11.41 -7.62 -21.17
N CYS A 33 10.45 -7.69 -20.24
CA CYS A 33 9.90 -6.51 -19.59
C CYS A 33 10.85 -6.00 -18.50
N ASN A 34 10.94 -4.70 -18.35
CA ASN A 34 11.70 -4.04 -17.28
C ASN A 34 10.79 -3.36 -16.24
N LYS A 35 9.47 -3.47 -16.37
CA LYS A 35 8.50 -2.87 -15.45
C LYS A 35 7.32 -3.81 -15.19
N ILE A 36 6.80 -3.72 -13.96
CA ILE A 36 5.52 -4.30 -13.58
C ILE A 36 4.58 -3.17 -13.17
N ALA A 37 3.43 -3.07 -13.84
CA ALA A 37 2.37 -2.14 -13.49
C ALA A 37 1.38 -2.82 -12.53
N LEU A 38 1.11 -2.19 -11.38
CA LEU A 38 0.10 -2.63 -10.42
C LEU A 38 -1.09 -1.68 -10.44
N GLY A 39 -2.29 -2.24 -10.27
CA GLY A 39 -3.55 -1.51 -10.27
C GLY A 39 -3.87 -0.74 -8.98
N HIS A 40 -2.88 -0.50 -8.10
CA HIS A 40 -3.10 0.33 -6.92
C HIS A 40 -3.45 1.76 -7.32
N HIS A 41 -4.43 2.33 -6.64
CA HIS A 41 -5.04 3.62 -6.94
C HIS A 41 -4.98 4.58 -5.74
N PHE A 42 -5.51 5.79 -5.90
CA PHE A 42 -5.50 6.85 -4.89
C PHE A 42 -5.99 6.38 -3.51
N ASN A 43 -7.13 5.68 -3.46
CA ASN A 43 -7.71 5.23 -2.20
C ASN A 43 -6.81 4.20 -1.48
N ASP A 44 -6.12 3.31 -2.22
CA ASP A 44 -5.16 2.38 -1.63
C ASP A 44 -4.01 3.10 -0.91
N VAL A 45 -3.59 4.25 -1.45
CA VAL A 45 -2.50 5.07 -0.87
C VAL A 45 -2.91 5.63 0.48
N ILE A 46 -4.07 6.28 0.56
CA ILE A 46 -4.56 6.88 1.81
C ILE A 46 -4.99 5.83 2.83
N GLU A 47 -5.61 4.73 2.40
CA GLU A 47 -5.91 3.59 3.26
C GLU A 47 -4.65 3.01 3.88
N THR A 48 -3.60 2.81 3.08
CA THR A 48 -2.31 2.27 3.55
C THR A 48 -1.66 3.22 4.55
N LEU A 49 -1.70 4.53 4.32
CA LEU A 49 -1.22 5.53 5.26
C LEU A 49 -1.94 5.41 6.61
N LEU A 50 -3.27 5.49 6.61
CA LEU A 50 -4.07 5.46 7.83
C LEU A 50 -3.91 4.12 8.57
N MET A 51 -3.88 3.00 7.85
CA MET A 51 -3.59 1.70 8.44
C MET A 51 -2.21 1.65 9.09
N SER A 52 -1.18 2.22 8.46
CA SER A 52 0.17 2.27 9.04
C SER A 52 0.22 3.13 10.30
N MET A 53 -0.47 4.25 10.31
CA MET A 53 -0.57 5.13 11.49
C MET A 53 -1.30 4.45 12.65
N MET A 54 -2.47 3.85 12.37
CA MET A 54 -3.33 3.27 13.41
C MET A 54 -2.84 1.92 13.95
N TYR A 55 -2.22 1.09 13.10
CA TYR A 55 -1.91 -0.29 13.46
C TYR A 55 -0.42 -0.64 13.46
N SER A 56 0.44 0.25 12.95
CA SER A 56 1.89 -0.03 12.86
C SER A 56 2.77 1.06 13.46
N SER A 57 2.19 2.13 14.02
CA SER A 57 2.92 3.27 14.61
C SER A 57 3.93 3.90 13.64
N GLU A 58 3.62 3.92 12.34
CA GLU A 58 4.48 4.47 11.30
C GLU A 58 3.68 5.39 10.37
N ILE A 59 4.28 6.49 9.94
CA ILE A 59 3.79 7.30 8.82
C ILE A 59 4.46 6.77 7.55
N LYS A 60 3.81 5.83 6.90
CA LYS A 60 4.27 5.30 5.61
C LYS A 60 3.10 4.90 4.72
N THR A 61 3.36 4.93 3.43
CA THR A 61 2.42 4.47 2.40
C THR A 61 3.17 3.80 1.26
N MET A 62 2.53 3.62 0.11
CA MET A 62 3.16 3.07 -1.08
C MET A 62 3.67 4.19 -2.00
N LEU A 63 4.82 3.97 -2.63
CA LEU A 63 5.37 4.89 -3.63
C LEU A 63 4.72 4.68 -5.00
N PRO A 64 4.59 5.71 -5.85
CA PRO A 64 4.08 5.57 -7.21
C PRO A 64 4.98 4.71 -8.10
N LYS A 65 6.28 4.67 -7.78
CA LYS A 65 7.31 3.93 -8.51
C LYS A 65 8.44 3.54 -7.54
N LEU A 66 8.99 2.34 -7.73
CA LEU A 66 10.16 1.89 -6.97
C LEU A 66 10.96 0.83 -7.75
N HIS A 67 12.28 0.80 -7.52
CA HIS A 67 13.13 -0.27 -8.03
C HIS A 67 12.91 -1.56 -7.24
N SER A 68 12.97 -2.68 -7.91
CA SER A 68 12.90 -3.98 -7.24
C SER A 68 14.23 -4.29 -6.56
N THR A 69 14.17 -4.66 -5.28
CA THR A 69 15.37 -5.09 -4.53
C THR A 69 15.78 -6.54 -4.84
N ASN A 70 14.86 -7.35 -5.35
CA ASN A 70 15.09 -8.79 -5.59
C ASN A 70 15.27 -9.14 -7.07
N PHE A 71 14.94 -8.21 -7.97
CA PHE A 71 14.99 -8.41 -9.43
C PHE A 71 15.70 -7.20 -10.04
N GLU A 72 16.99 -7.34 -10.29
CA GLU A 72 17.82 -6.28 -10.82
C GLU A 72 17.27 -5.77 -12.17
N GLY A 73 17.31 -4.44 -12.38
CA GLY A 73 16.78 -3.81 -13.58
C GLY A 73 15.25 -3.71 -13.68
N MET A 74 14.51 -4.29 -12.72
CA MET A 74 13.05 -4.23 -12.70
C MET A 74 12.52 -3.07 -11.86
N GLU A 75 11.50 -2.40 -12.38
CA GLU A 75 10.74 -1.38 -11.65
C GLU A 75 9.30 -1.83 -11.42
N LEU A 76 8.74 -1.44 -10.28
CA LEU A 76 7.32 -1.49 -10.02
C LEU A 76 6.74 -0.08 -10.20
N ILE A 77 5.67 0.02 -10.97
CA ILE A 77 4.95 1.28 -11.20
C ILE A 77 3.48 1.14 -10.83
N ARG A 78 2.85 2.27 -10.46
CA ARG A 78 1.41 2.35 -10.15
C ARG A 78 0.77 3.45 -11.01
N PRO A 79 0.37 3.12 -12.25
CA PRO A 79 -0.18 4.13 -13.18
C PRO A 79 -1.43 4.83 -12.64
N LEU A 80 -2.23 4.14 -11.83
CA LEU A 80 -3.49 4.64 -11.26
C LEU A 80 -3.30 5.38 -9.92
N TYR A 81 -2.06 5.66 -9.50
CA TYR A 81 -1.72 6.21 -8.18
C TYR A 81 -2.52 7.46 -7.79
N LYS A 82 -2.89 8.30 -8.76
CA LYS A 82 -3.67 9.54 -8.56
C LYS A 82 -5.13 9.43 -8.98
N VAL A 83 -5.60 8.25 -9.40
CA VAL A 83 -6.97 8.04 -9.87
C VAL A 83 -7.82 7.55 -8.71
N LYS A 84 -8.96 8.16 -8.46
CA LYS A 84 -9.89 7.74 -7.39
C LYS A 84 -10.59 6.43 -7.77
N GLU A 85 -10.86 5.57 -6.78
CA GLU A 85 -11.53 4.27 -6.96
C GLU A 85 -12.86 4.42 -7.67
N GLN A 86 -13.61 5.48 -7.34
CA GLN A 86 -14.92 5.76 -7.93
C GLN A 86 -14.86 6.04 -9.45
N ASP A 87 -13.79 6.73 -9.89
CA ASP A 87 -13.58 7.00 -11.31
C ASP A 87 -13.25 5.72 -12.08
N ILE A 88 -12.45 4.83 -11.46
CA ILE A 88 -12.12 3.50 -12.03
C ILE A 88 -13.39 2.66 -12.15
N ILE A 89 -14.23 2.63 -11.13
CA ILE A 89 -15.51 1.91 -11.13
C ILE A 89 -16.45 2.47 -12.23
N SER A 90 -16.55 3.78 -12.31
CA SER A 90 -17.38 4.44 -13.32
C SER A 90 -16.90 4.15 -14.74
N TRP A 91 -15.59 4.23 -14.96
CA TRP A 91 -14.95 3.89 -16.24
C TRP A 91 -15.15 2.41 -16.63
N SER A 92 -14.98 1.51 -15.66
CA SER A 92 -15.20 0.08 -15.87
C SER A 92 -16.64 -0.23 -16.28
N ARG A 93 -17.62 0.36 -15.60
CA ARG A 93 -19.04 0.19 -15.93
C ARG A 93 -19.37 0.74 -17.31
N TYR A 94 -18.86 1.94 -17.63
CA TYR A 94 -19.07 2.57 -18.93
C TYR A 94 -18.54 1.70 -20.09
N ASN A 95 -17.42 1.01 -19.89
CA ASN A 95 -16.80 0.15 -20.90
C ASN A 95 -17.30 -1.31 -20.83
N GLY A 96 -18.25 -1.65 -19.99
CA GLY A 96 -18.78 -3.02 -19.85
C GLY A 96 -17.73 -4.05 -19.44
N LEU A 97 -16.73 -3.64 -18.64
CA LEU A 97 -15.64 -4.54 -18.25
C LEU A 97 -16.08 -5.44 -17.09
N GLU A 98 -15.88 -6.73 -17.27
CA GLU A 98 -16.08 -7.73 -16.22
C GLU A 98 -14.71 -8.21 -15.70
N PHE A 99 -14.55 -8.24 -14.40
CA PHE A 99 -13.33 -8.69 -13.76
C PHE A 99 -13.56 -10.04 -13.06
N LEU A 100 -12.57 -10.93 -13.17
CA LEU A 100 -12.56 -12.18 -12.43
C LEU A 100 -12.54 -11.88 -10.92
N GLN A 101 -13.50 -12.42 -10.22
CA GLN A 101 -13.49 -12.41 -8.76
C GLN A 101 -12.39 -13.34 -8.23
N CYS A 102 -11.90 -13.05 -7.01
CA CYS A 102 -10.86 -13.88 -6.41
C CYS A 102 -11.39 -15.31 -6.20
N ALA A 103 -10.85 -16.28 -6.95
CA ALA A 103 -11.20 -17.71 -6.83
C ALA A 103 -10.57 -18.37 -5.58
N CYS A 104 -10.16 -17.59 -4.58
CA CYS A 104 -9.57 -18.11 -3.37
C CYS A 104 -10.64 -18.63 -2.42
N LYS A 105 -10.72 -19.97 -2.25
CA LYS A 105 -11.64 -20.62 -1.31
C LYS A 105 -11.50 -20.13 0.15
N MET A 106 -10.36 -19.52 0.50
CA MET A 106 -10.16 -18.91 1.81
C MET A 106 -10.83 -17.54 1.94
N THR A 107 -11.00 -16.81 0.83
CA THR A 107 -11.75 -15.55 0.83
C THR A 107 -13.25 -15.81 1.09
N GLU A 108 -13.78 -16.95 0.62
CA GLU A 108 -15.15 -17.34 0.87
C GLU A 108 -15.39 -17.83 2.31
N LYS A 109 -14.38 -18.49 2.93
CA LYS A 109 -14.50 -19.06 4.29
C LYS A 109 -14.05 -18.10 5.40
N ASN A 110 -13.23 -17.10 5.10
CA ASN A 110 -12.61 -16.19 6.04
C ASN A 110 -12.91 -14.72 5.68
N SER A 111 -14.19 -14.37 5.57
CA SER A 111 -14.63 -12.96 5.57
C SER A 111 -14.16 -12.20 6.84
N ASP A 112 -13.66 -12.93 7.83
CA ASP A 112 -13.30 -12.45 9.17
C ASP A 112 -11.79 -12.39 9.45
N LEU A 113 -10.92 -12.54 8.43
CA LEU A 113 -9.47 -12.34 8.65
C LEU A 113 -9.19 -10.89 9.03
N GLU A 114 -8.48 -10.70 10.15
CA GLU A 114 -8.15 -9.39 10.78
C GLU A 114 -7.73 -8.29 9.81
N ASN A 115 -6.95 -8.63 8.77
CA ASN A 115 -6.50 -7.64 7.78
C ASN A 115 -7.63 -7.15 6.84
N THR A 116 -8.63 -7.99 6.56
CA THR A 116 -9.80 -7.59 5.77
C THR A 116 -10.71 -6.69 6.61
N SER A 117 -10.82 -6.97 7.90
CA SER A 117 -11.54 -6.13 8.88
C SER A 117 -10.89 -4.74 8.99
N LYS A 118 -9.58 -4.66 9.27
CA LYS A 118 -8.84 -3.38 9.42
C LYS A 118 -8.95 -2.49 8.19
N ARG A 119 -8.84 -3.05 6.99
CA ARG A 119 -9.01 -2.29 5.77
C ARG A 119 -10.44 -1.79 5.58
N LYS A 120 -11.43 -2.62 5.90
CA LYS A 120 -12.84 -2.25 5.86
C LYS A 120 -13.15 -1.13 6.86
N GLU A 121 -12.62 -1.24 8.08
CA GLU A 121 -12.72 -0.20 9.11
C GLU A 121 -12.10 1.12 8.63
N THR A 122 -10.91 1.06 8.02
CA THR A 122 -10.24 2.25 7.48
C THR A 122 -11.03 2.89 6.33
N LYS A 123 -11.60 2.09 5.43
CA LYS A 123 -12.50 2.60 4.37
C LYS A 123 -13.72 3.30 4.96
N GLN A 124 -14.33 2.70 6.00
CA GLN A 124 -15.47 3.31 6.67
C GLN A 124 -15.09 4.62 7.36
N LEU A 125 -13.95 4.66 8.04
CA LEU A 125 -13.43 5.88 8.66
C LEU A 125 -13.25 7.01 7.64
N ILE A 126 -12.65 6.72 6.49
CA ILE A 126 -12.49 7.70 5.40
C ILE A 126 -13.87 8.18 4.92
N ALA A 127 -14.80 7.27 4.69
CA ALA A 127 -16.16 7.60 4.26
C ALA A 127 -16.89 8.50 5.28
N ASP A 128 -16.67 8.28 6.57
CA ASP A 128 -17.27 9.08 7.63
C ASP A 128 -16.64 10.48 7.70
N ILE A 129 -15.31 10.58 7.57
CA ILE A 129 -14.61 11.87 7.51
C ILE A 129 -15.10 12.71 6.32
N LEU A 130 -15.30 12.09 5.15
CA LEU A 130 -15.75 12.78 3.93
C LEU A 130 -17.17 13.38 4.06
N LYS A 131 -18.01 12.89 4.98
CA LYS A 131 -19.31 13.50 5.28
C LYS A 131 -19.19 14.90 5.90
N PHE A 132 -18.12 15.13 6.67
CA PHE A 132 -17.85 16.41 7.34
C PHE A 132 -16.91 17.31 6.54
N ASN A 133 -15.95 16.70 5.85
CA ASN A 133 -14.95 17.40 5.04
C ASN A 133 -14.81 16.70 3.69
N PRO A 134 -15.49 17.16 2.64
CA PRO A 134 -15.45 16.52 1.31
C PRO A 134 -14.07 16.51 0.64
N GLU A 135 -13.13 17.33 1.11
CA GLU A 135 -11.75 17.40 0.58
C GLU A 135 -10.74 16.61 1.42
N ALA A 136 -11.20 15.89 2.45
CA ALA A 136 -10.30 15.24 3.41
C ALA A 136 -9.39 14.20 2.75
N ASP A 137 -9.88 13.42 1.81
CA ASP A 137 -9.09 12.42 1.09
C ASP A 137 -7.97 13.06 0.26
N ASP A 138 -8.27 14.15 -0.46
CA ASP A 138 -7.28 14.91 -1.22
C ASP A 138 -6.25 15.57 -0.28
N ASN A 139 -6.68 16.11 0.85
CA ASN A 139 -5.78 16.71 1.84
C ASN A 139 -4.88 15.67 2.49
N ILE A 140 -5.39 14.50 2.86
CA ILE A 140 -4.59 13.38 3.36
C ILE A 140 -3.56 12.94 2.32
N PHE A 141 -3.97 12.80 1.06
CA PHE A 141 -3.04 12.43 -0.02
C PHE A 141 -1.95 13.48 -0.24
N ARG A 142 -2.31 14.77 -0.28
CA ARG A 142 -1.36 15.88 -0.47
C ARG A 142 -0.38 16.00 0.69
N SER A 143 -0.81 15.71 1.92
CA SER A 143 0.07 15.77 3.09
C SER A 143 1.27 14.82 2.98
N LEU A 144 1.14 13.70 2.28
CA LEU A 144 2.24 12.77 2.00
C LEU A 144 3.36 13.39 1.15
N HIS A 145 3.05 14.40 0.36
CA HIS A 145 3.97 15.11 -0.50
C HIS A 145 4.44 16.45 0.10
N ASN A 146 4.01 16.74 1.32
CA ASN A 146 4.30 18.00 2.01
C ASN A 146 4.60 17.76 3.50
N VAL A 147 5.53 16.84 3.77
CA VAL A 147 5.95 16.52 5.14
C VAL A 147 6.91 17.59 5.63
N ASN A 148 6.55 18.30 6.70
CA ASN A 148 7.41 19.28 7.35
C ASN A 148 8.25 18.60 8.43
N LEU A 149 9.47 18.20 8.07
CA LEU A 149 10.39 17.51 8.98
C LEU A 149 10.81 18.38 10.18
N ALA A 150 10.79 19.71 10.07
CA ALA A 150 11.17 20.61 11.18
C ALA A 150 10.18 20.56 12.36
N THR A 151 8.95 20.09 12.11
CA THR A 151 7.92 19.95 13.16
C THR A 151 7.67 18.50 13.56
N MET A 152 8.42 17.55 13.01
CA MET A 152 8.30 16.14 13.36
C MET A 152 9.21 15.79 14.54
N PRO A 153 8.69 15.14 15.58
CA PRO A 153 9.49 14.76 16.76
C PRO A 153 10.49 13.64 16.49
N GLY A 154 10.48 13.06 15.30
CA GLY A 154 11.41 12.05 14.86
C GLY A 154 11.12 11.60 13.44
N TYR A 155 12.11 11.03 12.78
CA TYR A 155 11.98 10.43 11.44
C TYR A 155 12.94 9.27 11.25
N ARG A 156 12.59 8.38 10.34
CA ARG A 156 13.46 7.27 9.93
C ARG A 156 14.20 7.67 8.66
N ASP A 157 15.52 7.59 8.72
CA ASP A 157 16.38 7.81 7.55
C ASP A 157 16.23 6.66 6.55
N SER A 158 16.08 7.00 5.27
CA SER A 158 15.82 6.04 4.19
C SER A 158 17.01 5.13 3.89
N ASP A 159 18.23 5.64 4.04
CA ASP A 159 19.44 4.95 3.60
C ASP A 159 19.97 4.02 4.69
N SER A 160 20.05 4.53 5.91
CA SER A 160 20.55 3.76 7.07
C SER A 160 19.45 2.97 7.80
N GLY A 161 18.16 3.30 7.59
CA GLY A 161 17.04 2.77 8.36
C GLY A 161 17.03 3.22 9.83
N LYS A 162 17.95 4.12 10.24
CA LYS A 162 18.04 4.61 11.61
C LYS A 162 16.86 5.52 11.94
N LEU A 163 16.28 5.33 13.14
CA LEU A 163 15.28 6.23 13.71
C LEU A 163 16.00 7.36 14.45
N TYR A 164 15.80 8.59 14.02
CA TYR A 164 16.22 9.79 14.72
C TYR A 164 15.10 10.27 15.63
N THR A 165 15.41 10.42 16.93
CA THR A 165 14.48 10.92 17.95
C THR A 165 14.59 12.42 18.10
N PHE A 166 13.60 13.07 18.75
CA PHE A 166 13.61 14.50 19.03
C PHE A 166 14.90 14.95 19.71
N ASN A 167 15.39 14.22 20.71
CA ASN A 167 16.60 14.59 21.45
C ASN A 167 17.85 14.57 20.57
N GLU A 168 17.96 13.61 19.64
CA GLU A 168 19.09 13.53 18.69
C GLU A 168 19.03 14.68 17.68
N ILE A 169 17.84 15.04 17.20
CA ILE A 169 17.64 16.14 16.25
C ILE A 169 17.96 17.47 16.94
N TYR A 170 17.35 17.73 18.11
CA TYR A 170 17.49 18.97 18.85
C TYR A 170 18.93 19.26 19.31
N ASN A 171 19.67 18.23 19.70
CA ASN A 171 21.06 18.41 20.12
C ASN A 171 22.05 18.59 18.97
N LYS A 172 21.72 18.16 17.75
CA LYS A 172 22.54 18.42 16.56
C LYS A 172 22.53 19.89 16.11
N GLU A 173 21.44 20.61 16.35
CA GLU A 173 21.31 22.03 16.00
C GLU A 173 22.15 22.94 16.92
N LYS A 174 22.71 22.40 18.01
CA LYS A 174 23.56 23.15 18.97
C LYS A 174 25.06 22.96 18.76
N GLN A 175 25.46 22.17 17.76
CA GLN A 175 26.86 22.01 17.36
C GLN A 175 27.14 22.72 16.02
#